data_c3931f0a2d7688d2d4eb132a1c73433b
#
_entry.id   c3931f0a2d7688d2d4eb132a1c73433b
#
_cell.length_a   1.000
_cell.length_b   1.000
_cell.length_c   1.000
_cell.angle_alpha   90.00
_cell.angle_beta   90.00
_cell.angle_gamma   90.00
#
_symmetry.space_group_name_H-M   'P 1'
#
loop_
_entity.id
_entity.type
_entity.pdbx_description
1 polymer ?
#
loop_
_entity_poly.entity_id
_entity_poly.type
_entity_poly.pdbx_seq_one_letter_code
_entity_poly.pdbx_strand_id
1 'polypeptide(L)'
;MDINDLKIFQTVAELGSVSKAAKELSYVQSNVTARIQQLEHELGTTLFSRHRKGVALNADGRKLLEYTQKILKLMADMRQAFHDPEDPSGPLLIGTVETVSSLPALLSTYCREYPRVDLSLVTGVTEHLMNEVLQYQLDGAFVTGPIHHAEMEQDYLIEEDLVLIAKKDEAFASLEQCLDKPLLVFRAGCGYRARLVQWLGQHGVAPAKIMEFGTLETILAMVSSGLGISLVPKSTITHLEAAGGLRCFTLPEQFSRITTVFIRRRDSLLGATMQKFLDNVSEFHRMNKAAAVSQGTKELLDSERLSAG
;
A
#
# COMPACT_ATOMS: atom_id res chain seq x y z
N MET A 1 -4.95 31.36 -15.90
CA MET A 1 -4.55 30.08 -15.23
C MET A 1 -3.56 29.35 -16.12
N ASP A 2 -2.38 29.08 -15.64
CA ASP A 2 -1.36 28.29 -16.32
C ASP A 2 -0.89 27.11 -15.45
N ILE A 3 -0.01 26.27 -15.98
CA ILE A 3 0.46 25.07 -15.28
C ILE A 3 1.30 25.41 -14.04
N ASN A 4 2.01 26.53 -14.07
CA ASN A 4 2.78 26.97 -12.90
C ASN A 4 1.85 27.43 -11.79
N ASP A 5 0.71 28.05 -12.13
CA ASP A 5 -0.32 28.41 -11.14
C ASP A 5 -0.85 27.16 -10.42
N LEU A 6 -1.10 26.06 -11.18
CA LEU A 6 -1.55 24.78 -10.62
C LEU A 6 -0.48 24.14 -9.74
N LYS A 7 0.79 24.16 -10.13
CA LYS A 7 1.90 23.66 -9.29
C LYS A 7 2.05 24.48 -8.00
N ILE A 8 1.99 25.80 -8.09
CA ILE A 8 2.03 26.69 -6.93
C ILE A 8 0.86 26.38 -6.00
N PHE A 9 -0.34 26.25 -6.54
CA PHE A 9 -1.54 25.90 -5.78
C PHE A 9 -1.38 24.55 -5.06
N GLN A 10 -0.94 23.50 -5.75
CA GLN A 10 -0.71 22.19 -5.16
C GLN A 10 0.31 22.26 -4.02
N THR A 11 1.46 22.90 -4.24
CA THR A 11 2.51 23.02 -3.22
C THR A 11 2.02 23.78 -1.97
N VAL A 12 1.21 24.82 -2.16
CA VAL A 12 0.59 25.54 -1.04
C VAL A 12 -0.40 24.65 -0.27
N ALA A 13 -1.17 23.84 -0.99
CA ALA A 13 -2.13 22.90 -0.40
C ALA A 13 -1.43 21.81 0.43
N GLU A 14 -0.36 21.21 -0.09
CA GLU A 14 0.43 20.16 0.56
C GLU A 14 1.15 20.65 1.82
N LEU A 15 1.77 21.84 1.74
CA LEU A 15 2.56 22.39 2.86
C LEU A 15 1.70 23.16 3.88
N GLY A 16 0.44 23.48 3.55
CA GLY A 16 -0.46 24.27 4.40
C GLY A 16 0.07 25.68 4.70
N SER A 17 1.01 26.18 3.90
CA SER A 17 1.72 27.45 4.15
C SER A 17 2.27 28.08 2.89
N VAL A 18 1.80 29.29 2.59
CA VAL A 18 2.31 30.08 1.44
C VAL A 18 3.80 30.37 1.55
N SER A 19 4.29 30.65 2.75
CA SER A 19 5.70 30.94 3.00
C SER A 19 6.61 29.73 2.79
N LYS A 20 6.18 28.53 3.24
CA LYS A 20 6.92 27.28 3.00
C LYS A 20 6.91 26.92 1.50
N ALA A 21 5.74 27.05 0.84
CA ALA A 21 5.62 26.80 -0.58
C ALA A 21 6.50 27.73 -1.42
N ALA A 22 6.57 29.02 -1.06
CA ALA A 22 7.45 29.96 -1.72
C ALA A 22 8.92 29.54 -1.63
N LYS A 23 9.37 29.09 -0.44
CA LYS A 23 10.73 28.60 -0.22
C LYS A 23 11.00 27.35 -1.06
N GLU A 24 10.07 26.38 -1.05
CA GLU A 24 10.19 25.11 -1.79
C GLU A 24 10.31 25.36 -3.30
N LEU A 25 9.50 26.27 -3.82
CA LEU A 25 9.47 26.61 -5.25
C LEU A 25 10.53 27.64 -5.67
N SER A 26 11.37 28.13 -4.74
CA SER A 26 12.34 29.19 -4.99
C SER A 26 11.71 30.50 -5.49
N TYR A 27 10.51 30.82 -5.01
CA TYR A 27 9.80 32.08 -5.23
C TYR A 27 9.81 32.97 -4.01
N VAL A 28 9.57 34.28 -4.21
CA VAL A 28 9.23 35.18 -3.11
C VAL A 28 7.75 34.99 -2.70
N GLN A 29 7.46 35.10 -1.41
CA GLN A 29 6.11 34.85 -0.87
C GLN A 29 5.03 35.73 -1.52
N SER A 30 5.36 37.00 -1.86
CA SER A 30 4.43 37.92 -2.54
C SER A 30 4.01 37.40 -3.93
N ASN A 31 4.93 36.77 -4.66
CA ASN A 31 4.63 36.19 -5.97
C ASN A 31 3.65 35.01 -5.82
N VAL A 32 3.95 34.06 -4.90
CA VAL A 32 3.04 32.93 -4.62
C VAL A 32 1.65 33.42 -4.19
N THR A 33 1.59 34.46 -3.32
CA THR A 33 0.31 35.06 -2.89
C THR A 33 -0.45 35.65 -4.09
N ALA A 34 0.21 36.41 -4.94
CA ALA A 34 -0.40 37.03 -6.11
C ALA A 34 -0.94 35.97 -7.10
N ARG A 35 -0.17 34.90 -7.34
CA ARG A 35 -0.58 33.79 -8.22
C ARG A 35 -1.81 33.06 -7.68
N ILE A 36 -1.88 32.77 -6.37
CA ILE A 36 -3.07 32.18 -5.76
C ILE A 36 -4.27 33.12 -5.88
N GLN A 37 -4.11 34.41 -5.60
CA GLN A 37 -5.20 35.40 -5.74
C GLN A 37 -5.69 35.52 -7.19
N GLN A 38 -4.77 35.49 -8.16
CA GLN A 38 -5.13 35.49 -9.57
C GLN A 38 -5.95 34.25 -9.93
N LEU A 39 -5.52 33.07 -9.47
CA LEU A 39 -6.22 31.79 -9.68
C LEU A 39 -7.63 31.82 -9.06
N GLU A 40 -7.77 32.32 -7.82
CA GLU A 40 -9.05 32.49 -7.15
C GLU A 40 -9.97 33.49 -7.90
N HIS A 41 -9.39 34.57 -8.44
CA HIS A 41 -10.14 35.54 -9.23
C HIS A 41 -10.64 34.95 -10.55
N GLU A 42 -9.79 34.21 -11.28
CA GLU A 42 -10.14 33.56 -12.55
C GLU A 42 -11.23 32.48 -12.37
N LEU A 43 -11.21 31.76 -11.23
CA LEU A 43 -12.20 30.74 -10.90
C LEU A 43 -13.47 31.32 -10.23
N GLY A 44 -13.44 32.59 -9.83
CA GLY A 44 -14.55 33.25 -9.17
C GLY A 44 -14.84 32.75 -7.77
N THR A 45 -13.90 32.07 -7.11
CA THR A 45 -14.07 31.51 -5.78
C THR A 45 -12.75 31.54 -5.00
N THR A 46 -12.83 31.52 -3.67
CA THR A 46 -11.66 31.30 -2.80
C THR A 46 -11.35 29.82 -2.70
N LEU A 47 -10.09 29.47 -2.64
CA LEU A 47 -9.60 28.07 -2.59
C LEU A 47 -9.09 27.67 -1.22
N PHE A 48 -8.68 28.68 -0.42
CA PHE A 48 -8.10 28.47 0.90
C PHE A 48 -8.88 29.20 2.00
N SER A 49 -9.02 28.53 3.12
CA SER A 49 -9.39 29.13 4.41
C SER A 49 -8.11 29.48 5.18
N ARG A 50 -8.01 30.70 5.70
CA ARG A 50 -6.87 31.17 6.49
C ARG A 50 -7.12 30.94 7.98
N HIS A 51 -6.11 30.44 8.67
CA HIS A 51 -6.13 30.25 10.11
C HIS A 51 -4.78 30.61 10.75
N ARG A 52 -4.71 30.64 12.08
CA ARG A 52 -3.50 31.09 12.82
C ARG A 52 -2.24 30.28 12.51
N LYS A 53 -2.36 29.05 12.04
CA LYS A 53 -1.23 28.14 11.74
C LYS A 53 -0.90 28.06 10.24
N GLY A 54 -1.61 28.79 9.36
CA GLY A 54 -1.38 28.77 7.92
C GLY A 54 -2.66 28.82 7.09
N VAL A 55 -2.72 28.04 6.03
CA VAL A 55 -3.85 27.92 5.12
C VAL A 55 -4.30 26.47 5.01
N ALA A 56 -5.59 26.24 4.81
CA ALA A 56 -6.16 24.92 4.52
C ALA A 56 -7.13 25.02 3.35
N LEU A 57 -7.23 23.97 2.54
CA LEU A 57 -8.18 23.93 1.44
C LEU A 57 -9.62 23.99 1.95
N ASN A 58 -10.43 24.83 1.33
CA ASN A 58 -11.89 24.78 1.46
C ASN A 58 -12.50 23.73 0.50
N ALA A 59 -13.81 23.67 0.35
CA ALA A 59 -14.48 22.71 -0.53
C ALA A 59 -14.07 22.89 -2.01
N ASP A 60 -14.02 24.13 -2.51
CA ASP A 60 -13.62 24.42 -3.89
C ASP A 60 -12.14 24.18 -4.12
N GLY A 61 -11.29 24.46 -3.12
CA GLY A 61 -9.87 24.14 -3.14
C GLY A 61 -9.62 22.62 -3.24
N ARG A 62 -10.36 21.80 -2.51
CA ARG A 62 -10.26 20.32 -2.65
C ARG A 62 -10.65 19.87 -4.04
N LYS A 63 -11.76 20.41 -4.58
CA LYS A 63 -12.19 20.11 -5.95
C LYS A 63 -11.12 20.51 -6.99
N LEU A 64 -10.54 21.70 -6.84
CA LEU A 64 -9.45 22.10 -7.74
C LEU A 64 -8.22 21.21 -7.61
N LEU A 65 -7.88 20.76 -6.39
CA LEU A 65 -6.74 19.89 -6.17
C LEU A 65 -6.87 18.56 -6.96
N GLU A 66 -8.06 17.96 -6.97
CA GLU A 66 -8.33 16.76 -7.78
C GLU A 66 -8.07 16.98 -9.27
N TYR A 67 -8.55 18.10 -9.83
CA TYR A 67 -8.26 18.45 -11.22
C TYR A 67 -6.78 18.78 -11.47
N THR A 68 -6.14 19.46 -10.52
CA THR A 68 -4.73 19.82 -10.61
C THR A 68 -3.86 18.57 -10.68
N GLN A 69 -4.10 17.60 -9.82
CA GLN A 69 -3.38 16.33 -9.79
C GLN A 69 -3.53 15.57 -11.13
N LYS A 70 -4.75 15.49 -11.67
CA LYS A 70 -5.03 14.89 -12.98
C LYS A 70 -4.24 15.57 -14.11
N ILE A 71 -4.26 16.90 -14.17
CA ILE A 71 -3.58 17.67 -15.20
C ILE A 71 -2.07 17.47 -15.11
N LEU A 72 -1.49 17.58 -13.91
CA LEU A 72 -0.06 17.44 -13.72
C LEU A 72 0.42 16.02 -14.00
N LYS A 73 -0.37 15.00 -13.61
CA LYS A 73 -0.09 13.60 -13.95
C LYS A 73 -0.14 13.37 -15.45
N LEU A 74 -1.21 13.82 -16.14
CA LEU A 74 -1.34 13.69 -17.60
C LEU A 74 -0.16 14.35 -18.33
N MET A 75 0.33 15.47 -17.84
CA MET A 75 1.53 16.11 -18.38
C MET A 75 2.81 15.30 -18.16
N ALA A 76 2.93 14.66 -17.01
CA ALA A 76 4.05 13.77 -16.75
C ALA A 76 4.00 12.55 -17.67
N ASP A 77 2.83 11.94 -17.82
CA ASP A 77 2.59 10.80 -18.71
C ASP A 77 2.87 11.16 -20.19
N MET A 78 2.42 12.34 -20.63
CA MET A 78 2.73 12.84 -21.96
C MET A 78 4.25 12.94 -22.20
N ARG A 79 5.01 13.44 -21.24
CA ARG A 79 6.48 13.50 -21.37
C ARG A 79 7.10 12.11 -21.44
N GLN A 80 6.64 11.18 -20.61
CA GLN A 80 7.12 9.80 -20.63
C GLN A 80 6.80 9.08 -21.95
N ALA A 81 5.68 9.39 -22.58
CA ALA A 81 5.28 8.78 -23.86
C ALA A 81 6.25 9.06 -25.02
N PHE A 82 7.12 10.08 -24.89
CA PHE A 82 8.16 10.41 -25.88
C PHE A 82 9.55 9.88 -25.47
N HIS A 83 9.67 9.16 -24.36
CA HIS A 83 10.90 8.48 -24.01
C HIS A 83 11.00 7.13 -24.72
N ASP A 84 12.24 6.61 -24.83
CA ASP A 84 12.49 5.30 -25.43
C ASP A 84 11.78 4.20 -24.63
N PRO A 85 10.88 3.42 -25.25
CA PRO A 85 10.19 2.33 -24.56
C PRO A 85 11.13 1.24 -24.02
N GLU A 86 12.30 1.03 -24.63
CA GLU A 86 13.29 0.03 -24.21
C GLU A 86 14.22 0.53 -23.11
N ASP A 87 14.26 1.84 -22.86
CA ASP A 87 15.09 2.45 -21.82
C ASP A 87 14.26 3.41 -20.95
N PRO A 88 13.32 2.86 -20.16
CA PRO A 88 12.41 3.66 -19.33
C PRO A 88 13.18 4.50 -18.31
N SER A 89 12.70 5.70 -18.06
CA SER A 89 13.33 6.64 -17.12
C SER A 89 12.29 7.57 -16.49
N GLY A 90 12.68 8.24 -15.39
CA GLY A 90 11.82 9.18 -14.68
C GLY A 90 11.13 8.54 -13.48
N PRO A 91 10.21 9.27 -12.81
CA PRO A 91 9.61 8.85 -11.55
C PRO A 91 8.62 7.70 -11.74
N LEU A 92 8.63 6.77 -10.78
CA LEU A 92 7.63 5.73 -10.58
C LEU A 92 7.30 5.65 -9.09
N LEU A 93 6.10 6.04 -8.72
CA LEU A 93 5.66 6.11 -7.33
C LEU A 93 4.66 5.00 -7.02
N ILE A 94 5.09 4.00 -6.25
CA ILE A 94 4.32 2.79 -5.94
C ILE A 94 3.93 2.77 -4.47
N GLY A 95 2.67 2.43 -4.21
CA GLY A 95 2.18 2.12 -2.86
C GLY A 95 2.31 0.65 -2.52
N THR A 96 2.42 0.30 -1.24
CA THR A 96 2.36 -1.09 -0.79
C THR A 96 1.82 -1.22 0.63
N VAL A 97 1.08 -2.29 0.89
CA VAL A 97 0.87 -2.74 2.26
C VAL A 97 2.16 -3.39 2.79
N GLU A 98 2.43 -3.26 4.10
CA GLU A 98 3.72 -3.71 4.69
C GLU A 98 3.98 -5.22 4.61
N THR A 99 2.99 -5.99 4.29
CA THR A 99 3.02 -7.45 4.40
C THR A 99 3.38 -8.18 3.12
N VAL A 100 3.76 -7.48 2.05
CA VAL A 100 4.19 -8.08 0.78
C VAL A 100 5.64 -8.52 0.88
N SER A 101 5.87 -9.71 1.40
CA SER A 101 7.22 -10.26 1.69
C SER A 101 8.10 -10.43 0.44
N SER A 102 7.49 -10.62 -0.72
CA SER A 102 8.19 -10.78 -2.01
C SER A 102 8.59 -9.47 -2.68
N LEU A 103 8.06 -8.32 -2.22
CA LEU A 103 8.27 -7.02 -2.85
C LEU A 103 9.75 -6.59 -2.93
N PRO A 104 10.59 -6.77 -1.90
CA PRO A 104 12.00 -6.39 -2.00
C PRO A 104 12.76 -7.10 -3.14
N ALA A 105 12.49 -8.38 -3.37
CA ALA A 105 13.12 -9.14 -4.46
C ALA A 105 12.64 -8.65 -5.83
N LEU A 106 11.34 -8.40 -5.97
CA LEU A 106 10.73 -7.82 -7.17
C LEU A 106 11.36 -6.47 -7.52
N LEU A 107 11.37 -5.53 -6.56
CA LEU A 107 11.89 -4.17 -6.78
C LEU A 107 13.38 -4.17 -7.06
N SER A 108 14.15 -5.03 -6.38
CA SER A 108 15.60 -5.17 -6.63
C SER A 108 15.88 -5.62 -8.06
N THR A 109 15.09 -6.53 -8.62
CA THR A 109 15.22 -6.97 -10.00
C THR A 109 14.90 -5.83 -10.97
N TYR A 110 13.77 -5.15 -10.76
CA TYR A 110 13.35 -4.03 -11.59
C TYR A 110 14.36 -2.87 -11.58
N CYS A 111 14.82 -2.42 -10.40
CA CYS A 111 15.77 -1.31 -10.30
C CYS A 111 17.14 -1.63 -10.91
N ARG A 112 17.55 -2.90 -10.89
CA ARG A 112 18.81 -3.34 -11.54
C ARG A 112 18.69 -3.33 -13.05
N GLU A 113 17.53 -3.70 -13.59
CA GLU A 113 17.26 -3.74 -15.04
C GLU A 113 17.05 -2.33 -15.61
N TYR A 114 16.37 -1.46 -14.84
CA TYR A 114 16.02 -0.10 -15.26
C TYR A 114 16.58 0.96 -14.29
N PRO A 115 17.90 1.19 -14.28
CA PRO A 115 18.57 2.05 -13.29
C PRO A 115 18.27 3.55 -13.45
N ARG A 116 17.64 3.96 -14.57
CA ARG A 116 17.23 5.35 -14.80
C ARG A 116 15.82 5.66 -14.30
N VAL A 117 15.13 4.67 -13.78
CA VAL A 117 13.81 4.86 -13.14
C VAL A 117 14.04 5.30 -11.69
N ASP A 118 13.45 6.44 -11.33
CA ASP A 118 13.43 6.96 -9.96
C ASP A 118 12.24 6.34 -9.22
N LEU A 119 12.44 5.13 -8.67
CA LEU A 119 11.43 4.39 -7.96
C LEU A 119 11.30 4.91 -6.53
N SER A 120 10.10 5.33 -6.16
CA SER A 120 9.73 5.66 -4.78
C SER A 120 8.65 4.72 -4.27
N LEU A 121 8.76 4.31 -3.00
CA LEU A 121 7.82 3.39 -2.36
C LEU A 121 7.15 4.06 -1.16
N VAL A 122 5.81 4.01 -1.13
CA VAL A 122 5.00 4.51 -0.02
C VAL A 122 4.30 3.33 0.65
N THR A 123 4.37 3.26 1.98
CA THR A 123 3.71 2.20 2.76
C THR A 123 2.44 2.72 3.39
N GLY A 124 1.37 1.93 3.31
CA GLY A 124 0.07 2.32 3.87
C GLY A 124 -0.90 1.16 4.05
N VAL A 125 -2.12 1.46 4.48
CA VAL A 125 -3.23 0.49 4.50
C VAL A 125 -3.99 0.55 3.18
N THR A 126 -4.65 -0.54 2.82
CA THR A 126 -5.35 -0.71 1.54
C THR A 126 -6.23 0.49 1.17
N GLU A 127 -7.10 0.94 2.08
CA GLU A 127 -8.03 2.04 1.81
C GLU A 127 -7.31 3.37 1.51
N HIS A 128 -6.24 3.66 2.25
CA HIS A 128 -5.45 4.87 2.04
C HIS A 128 -4.74 4.82 0.68
N LEU A 129 -4.08 3.72 0.37
CA LEU A 129 -3.38 3.53 -0.90
C LEU A 129 -4.32 3.58 -2.11
N MET A 130 -5.53 2.99 -1.98
CA MET A 130 -6.57 3.11 -3.02
C MET A 130 -6.94 4.57 -3.28
N ASN A 131 -7.13 5.36 -2.23
CA ASN A 131 -7.45 6.78 -2.36
C ASN A 131 -6.31 7.56 -3.03
N GLU A 132 -5.05 7.28 -2.68
CA GLU A 132 -3.89 7.93 -3.31
C GLU A 132 -3.76 7.57 -4.79
N VAL A 133 -4.03 6.32 -5.18
CA VAL A 133 -4.10 5.90 -6.59
C VAL A 133 -5.24 6.65 -7.31
N LEU A 134 -6.44 6.73 -6.72
CA LEU A 134 -7.57 7.47 -7.31
C LEU A 134 -7.27 8.97 -7.47
N GLN A 135 -6.51 9.54 -6.55
CA GLN A 135 -6.12 10.96 -6.57
C GLN A 135 -4.85 11.24 -7.38
N TYR A 136 -4.34 10.28 -8.16
CA TYR A 136 -3.12 10.40 -8.98
C TYR A 136 -1.85 10.72 -8.17
N GLN A 137 -1.84 10.43 -6.87
CA GLN A 137 -0.68 10.59 -6.00
C GLN A 137 0.25 9.39 -6.08
N LEU A 138 -0.29 8.21 -6.44
CA LEU A 138 0.47 7.00 -6.74
C LEU A 138 0.18 6.53 -8.16
N ASP A 139 1.19 5.97 -8.82
CA ASP A 139 1.06 5.35 -10.13
C ASP A 139 0.34 3.99 -10.04
N GLY A 140 0.51 3.30 -8.94
CA GLY A 140 -0.17 2.05 -8.59
C GLY A 140 0.16 1.62 -7.16
N ALA A 141 -0.49 0.56 -6.68
CA ALA A 141 -0.22 0.06 -5.34
C ALA A 141 -0.49 -1.45 -5.20
N PHE A 142 0.32 -2.12 -4.39
CA PHE A 142 0.03 -3.47 -3.90
C PHE A 142 -0.86 -3.37 -2.67
N VAL A 143 -2.07 -3.91 -2.78
CA VAL A 143 -3.09 -3.81 -1.73
C VAL A 143 -3.75 -5.17 -1.48
N THR A 144 -4.39 -5.30 -0.33
CA THR A 144 -5.23 -6.46 -0.04
C THR A 144 -6.46 -6.45 -0.95
N GLY A 145 -6.62 -7.49 -1.78
CA GLY A 145 -7.70 -7.65 -2.73
C GLY A 145 -8.67 -8.79 -2.38
N PRO A 146 -9.60 -9.10 -3.29
CA PRO A 146 -9.85 -8.41 -4.57
C PRO A 146 -10.45 -7.02 -4.38
N ILE A 147 -10.16 -6.11 -5.32
CA ILE A 147 -10.70 -4.75 -5.32
C ILE A 147 -11.78 -4.62 -6.40
N HIS A 148 -12.95 -4.15 -6.00
CA HIS A 148 -14.07 -3.89 -6.91
C HIS A 148 -14.36 -2.39 -6.96
N HIS A 149 -13.68 -1.69 -7.87
CA HIS A 149 -13.85 -0.25 -8.08
C HIS A 149 -13.89 0.09 -9.57
N ALA A 150 -14.87 0.90 -10.00
CA ALA A 150 -15.11 1.18 -11.41
C ALA A 150 -13.91 1.87 -12.12
N GLU A 151 -13.19 2.72 -11.40
CA GLU A 151 -12.05 3.49 -11.93
C GLU A 151 -10.69 2.81 -11.73
N MET A 152 -10.66 1.57 -11.19
CA MET A 152 -9.44 0.82 -10.96
C MET A 152 -9.37 -0.41 -11.85
N GLU A 153 -8.16 -0.77 -12.21
CA GLU A 153 -7.78 -2.08 -12.71
C GLU A 153 -6.89 -2.77 -11.70
N GLN A 154 -6.98 -4.09 -11.65
CA GLN A 154 -6.10 -4.93 -10.86
C GLN A 154 -5.40 -5.91 -11.80
N ASP A 155 -4.08 -5.84 -11.84
CA ASP A 155 -3.29 -6.58 -12.84
C ASP A 155 -2.63 -7.82 -12.26
N TYR A 156 -2.69 -8.05 -10.92
CA TYR A 156 -1.81 -9.02 -10.32
C TYR A 156 -2.36 -9.63 -9.05
N LEU A 157 -2.09 -10.93 -8.84
CA LEU A 157 -2.63 -11.68 -7.74
C LEU A 157 -1.56 -12.54 -7.04
N ILE A 158 -1.23 -12.19 -5.79
CA ILE A 158 -0.48 -13.06 -4.88
C ILE A 158 -1.46 -13.64 -3.87
N GLU A 159 -1.54 -14.97 -3.79
CA GLU A 159 -2.29 -15.65 -2.75
C GLU A 159 -1.37 -15.98 -1.59
N GLU A 160 -1.81 -15.65 -0.38
CA GLU A 160 -1.09 -15.91 0.86
C GLU A 160 -2.03 -16.50 1.91
N ASP A 161 -1.47 -17.35 2.78
CA ASP A 161 -2.19 -17.86 3.93
C ASP A 161 -2.01 -16.92 5.13
N LEU A 162 -3.12 -16.57 5.77
CA LEU A 162 -3.13 -15.85 7.05
C LEU A 162 -3.08 -16.84 8.22
N VAL A 163 -2.30 -16.49 9.22
CA VAL A 163 -2.21 -17.22 10.48
C VAL A 163 -2.45 -16.27 11.65
N LEU A 164 -3.16 -16.74 12.64
CA LEU A 164 -3.23 -16.08 13.93
C LEU A 164 -1.95 -16.39 14.70
N ILE A 165 -1.30 -15.35 15.24
CA ILE A 165 -0.05 -15.49 15.97
C ILE A 165 -0.22 -15.09 17.42
N ALA A 166 0.45 -15.85 18.30
CA ALA A 166 0.55 -15.60 19.74
C ALA A 166 1.97 -15.88 20.24
N LYS A 167 2.29 -15.47 21.46
CA LYS A 167 3.54 -15.84 22.11
C LYS A 167 3.65 -17.35 22.28
N LYS A 168 4.82 -17.92 22.03
CA LYS A 168 5.04 -19.40 22.05
C LYS A 168 4.68 -20.08 23.36
N ASP A 169 5.11 -19.48 24.48
CA ASP A 169 5.00 -20.08 25.80
C ASP A 169 3.60 -19.92 26.44
N GLU A 170 2.65 -19.29 25.75
CA GLU A 170 1.28 -19.20 26.23
C GLU A 170 0.55 -20.53 26.00
N ALA A 171 0.06 -21.11 27.11
CA ALA A 171 -0.64 -22.39 27.11
C ALA A 171 -2.10 -22.23 26.66
N PHE A 172 -2.32 -21.96 25.36
CA PHE A 172 -3.67 -22.05 24.80
C PHE A 172 -3.94 -23.48 24.35
N ALA A 173 -4.99 -24.09 24.91
CA ALA A 173 -5.43 -25.42 24.50
C ALA A 173 -6.21 -25.36 23.18
N SER A 174 -6.83 -24.23 22.86
CA SER A 174 -7.60 -24.03 21.63
C SER A 174 -7.48 -22.61 21.09
N LEU A 175 -7.91 -22.43 19.85
CA LEU A 175 -7.96 -21.12 19.18
C LEU A 175 -8.89 -20.15 19.94
N GLU A 176 -10.01 -20.65 20.48
CA GLU A 176 -10.98 -19.83 21.21
C GLU A 176 -10.37 -19.18 22.45
N GLN A 177 -9.47 -19.88 23.15
CA GLN A 177 -8.78 -19.33 24.32
C GLN A 177 -7.84 -18.17 23.98
N CYS A 178 -7.35 -18.10 22.73
CA CYS A 178 -6.56 -16.97 22.28
C CYS A 178 -7.39 -15.67 22.18
N LEU A 179 -8.72 -15.79 22.00
CA LEU A 179 -9.61 -14.67 21.71
C LEU A 179 -9.89 -13.79 22.94
N ASP A 180 -9.58 -14.26 24.14
CA ASP A 180 -9.66 -13.45 25.36
C ASP A 180 -8.51 -12.43 25.47
N LYS A 181 -7.51 -12.53 24.58
CA LYS A 181 -6.38 -11.61 24.55
C LYS A 181 -6.69 -10.34 23.75
N PRO A 182 -5.97 -9.24 24.04
CA PRO A 182 -6.02 -8.04 23.19
C PRO A 182 -5.66 -8.36 21.72
N LEU A 183 -6.43 -7.81 20.80
CA LEU A 183 -6.11 -7.87 19.37
C LEU A 183 -5.15 -6.75 19.00
N LEU A 184 -3.98 -7.11 18.49
CA LEU A 184 -2.98 -6.18 17.98
C LEU A 184 -3.16 -6.09 16.46
N VAL A 185 -3.61 -4.94 15.98
CA VAL A 185 -4.04 -4.79 14.58
C VAL A 185 -3.43 -3.55 13.93
N PHE A 186 -3.39 -3.55 12.62
CA PHE A 186 -3.12 -2.34 11.85
C PHE A 186 -4.26 -1.32 12.00
N ARG A 187 -4.02 -0.11 11.53
CA ARG A 187 -5.03 0.96 11.49
C ARG A 187 -6.28 0.53 10.71
N ALA A 188 -7.37 1.25 10.91
CA ALA A 188 -8.57 1.10 10.10
C ALA A 188 -8.23 1.20 8.60
N GLY A 189 -8.99 0.47 7.75
CA GLY A 189 -8.71 0.34 6.32
C GLY A 189 -7.74 -0.81 5.94
N CYS A 190 -7.24 -1.57 6.93
CA CYS A 190 -6.44 -2.77 6.68
C CYS A 190 -7.35 -3.99 6.43
N GLY A 191 -7.10 -4.73 5.35
CA GLY A 191 -7.86 -5.92 4.97
C GLY A 191 -7.75 -7.07 5.99
N TYR A 192 -6.60 -7.25 6.63
CA TYR A 192 -6.41 -8.28 7.66
C TYR A 192 -7.24 -7.99 8.92
N ARG A 193 -7.26 -6.72 9.35
CA ARG A 193 -8.12 -6.28 10.45
C ARG A 193 -9.59 -6.56 10.15
N ALA A 194 -10.07 -6.20 8.96
CA ALA A 194 -11.45 -6.43 8.55
C ALA A 194 -11.80 -7.92 8.59
N ARG A 195 -10.92 -8.79 8.10
CA ARG A 195 -11.09 -10.25 8.09
C ARG A 195 -11.10 -10.85 9.50
N LEU A 196 -10.22 -10.39 10.38
CA LEU A 196 -10.17 -10.81 11.77
C LEU A 196 -11.46 -10.45 12.51
N VAL A 197 -11.93 -9.21 12.35
CA VAL A 197 -13.19 -8.75 12.96
C VAL A 197 -14.39 -9.54 12.42
N GLN A 198 -14.43 -9.81 11.11
CA GLN A 198 -15.48 -10.63 10.51
C GLN A 198 -15.50 -12.07 11.08
N TRP A 199 -14.32 -12.69 11.18
CA TRP A 199 -14.19 -14.03 11.75
C TRP A 199 -14.68 -14.10 13.20
N LEU A 200 -14.27 -13.16 14.04
CA LEU A 200 -14.71 -13.04 15.43
C LEU A 200 -16.23 -12.84 15.53
N GLY A 201 -16.80 -11.97 14.69
CA GLY A 201 -18.23 -11.70 14.66
C GLY A 201 -19.06 -12.93 14.32
N GLN A 202 -18.59 -13.82 13.42
CA GLN A 202 -19.28 -15.09 13.12
C GLN A 202 -19.27 -16.08 14.27
N HIS A 203 -18.30 -15.99 15.18
CA HIS A 203 -18.21 -16.83 16.37
C HIS A 203 -18.87 -16.19 17.61
N GLY A 204 -19.52 -15.02 17.43
CA GLY A 204 -20.17 -14.32 18.54
C GLY A 204 -19.18 -13.76 19.58
N VAL A 205 -17.90 -13.66 19.21
CA VAL A 205 -16.83 -13.17 20.10
C VAL A 205 -16.62 -11.69 19.87
N ALA A 206 -16.78 -10.89 20.92
CA ALA A 206 -16.37 -9.50 20.95
C ALA A 206 -14.94 -9.42 21.52
N PRO A 207 -13.98 -8.80 20.84
CA PRO A 207 -12.63 -8.66 21.34
C PRO A 207 -12.62 -7.84 22.64
N ALA A 208 -11.95 -8.33 23.67
CA ALA A 208 -11.84 -7.64 24.96
C ALA A 208 -11.15 -6.28 24.82
N LYS A 209 -10.20 -6.15 23.89
CA LYS A 209 -9.48 -4.92 23.58
C LYS A 209 -8.90 -4.96 22.17
N ILE A 210 -8.98 -3.85 21.44
CA ILE A 210 -8.29 -3.66 20.17
C ILE A 210 -7.21 -2.61 20.37
N MET A 211 -5.98 -2.93 19.98
CA MET A 211 -4.82 -2.04 20.04
C MET A 211 -4.26 -1.84 18.63
N GLU A 212 -4.16 -0.59 18.19
CA GLU A 212 -3.72 -0.23 16.85
C GLU A 212 -2.24 0.11 16.82
N PHE A 213 -1.52 -0.44 15.85
CA PHE A 213 -0.11 -0.19 15.62
C PHE A 213 0.13 0.22 14.16
N GLY A 214 1.19 0.99 13.94
CA GLY A 214 1.51 1.54 12.61
C GLY A 214 2.27 0.58 11.71
N THR A 215 3.05 -0.36 12.29
CA THR A 215 3.97 -1.22 11.53
C THR A 215 3.86 -2.69 11.91
N LEU A 216 4.14 -3.58 10.95
CA LEU A 216 4.19 -5.02 11.16
C LEU A 216 5.23 -5.40 12.21
N GLU A 217 6.42 -4.79 12.14
CA GLU A 217 7.51 -5.04 13.09
C GLU A 217 7.06 -4.79 14.54
N THR A 218 6.38 -3.67 14.80
CA THR A 218 5.84 -3.36 16.12
C THR A 218 4.80 -4.39 16.57
N ILE A 219 3.89 -4.80 15.68
CA ILE A 219 2.90 -5.83 15.99
C ILE A 219 3.60 -7.14 16.37
N LEU A 220 4.56 -7.60 15.59
CA LEU A 220 5.30 -8.84 15.85
C LEU A 220 6.06 -8.79 17.17
N ALA A 221 6.72 -7.67 17.47
CA ALA A 221 7.42 -7.47 18.75
C ALA A 221 6.46 -7.52 19.95
N MET A 222 5.28 -6.89 19.84
CA MET A 222 4.27 -6.88 20.90
C MET A 222 3.62 -8.26 21.10
N VAL A 223 3.37 -9.02 20.02
CA VAL A 223 2.91 -10.42 20.13
C VAL A 223 3.96 -11.28 20.80
N SER A 224 5.23 -11.17 20.39
CA SER A 224 6.34 -11.93 21.00
C SER A 224 6.52 -11.61 22.49
N SER A 225 6.22 -10.39 22.92
CA SER A 225 6.22 -10.00 24.34
C SER A 225 5.04 -10.55 25.15
N GLY A 226 3.99 -11.07 24.48
CA GLY A 226 2.78 -11.60 25.11
C GLY A 226 1.70 -10.56 25.38
N LEU A 227 1.78 -9.36 24.73
CA LEU A 227 0.77 -8.31 24.91
C LEU A 227 -0.60 -8.70 24.35
N GLY A 228 -0.64 -9.54 23.30
CA GLY A 228 -1.86 -9.96 22.64
C GLY A 228 -1.59 -10.85 21.44
N ILE A 229 -2.59 -10.96 20.57
CA ILE A 229 -2.58 -11.78 19.36
C ILE A 229 -2.79 -10.93 18.12
N SER A 230 -2.37 -11.42 16.94
CA SER A 230 -2.55 -10.74 15.66
C SER A 230 -2.81 -11.70 14.51
N LEU A 231 -3.37 -11.20 13.43
CA LEU A 231 -3.55 -11.92 12.18
C LEU A 231 -2.60 -11.35 11.11
N VAL A 232 -1.71 -12.20 10.60
CA VAL A 232 -0.68 -11.79 9.63
C VAL A 232 -0.48 -12.86 8.56
N PRO A 233 0.06 -12.53 7.37
CA PRO A 233 0.48 -13.53 6.40
C PRO A 233 1.57 -14.44 6.96
N LYS A 234 1.47 -15.74 6.70
CA LYS A 234 2.44 -16.74 7.14
C LYS A 234 3.85 -16.45 6.60
N SER A 235 3.93 -15.92 5.38
CA SER A 235 5.21 -15.54 4.75
C SER A 235 6.02 -14.52 5.57
N THR A 236 5.34 -13.63 6.32
CA THR A 236 6.00 -12.57 7.09
C THR A 236 6.65 -13.05 8.38
N ILE A 237 6.28 -14.25 8.87
CA ILE A 237 6.71 -14.73 10.19
C ILE A 237 7.52 -16.03 10.14
N THR A 238 7.80 -16.58 8.96
CA THR A 238 8.47 -17.88 8.78
C THR A 238 9.80 -17.96 9.56
N HIS A 239 10.59 -16.90 9.58
CA HIS A 239 11.85 -16.86 10.33
C HIS A 239 11.66 -16.77 11.84
N LEU A 240 10.63 -16.09 12.32
CA LEU A 240 10.31 -15.97 13.75
C LEU A 240 9.71 -17.27 14.30
N GLU A 241 8.90 -17.96 13.50
CA GLU A 241 8.37 -19.27 13.82
C GLU A 241 9.50 -20.30 13.93
N ALA A 242 10.41 -20.33 12.96
CA ALA A 242 11.59 -21.19 12.96
C ALA A 242 12.52 -20.91 14.16
N ALA A 243 12.71 -19.66 14.55
CA ALA A 243 13.45 -19.25 15.75
C ALA A 243 12.70 -19.58 17.07
N GLY A 244 11.46 -20.03 16.98
CA GLY A 244 10.65 -20.42 18.14
C GLY A 244 10.13 -19.27 18.98
N GLY A 245 10.01 -18.07 18.42
CA GLY A 245 9.49 -16.89 19.14
C GLY A 245 7.97 -16.81 19.20
N LEU A 246 7.28 -17.40 18.23
CA LEU A 246 5.84 -17.32 18.05
C LEU A 246 5.20 -18.70 17.92
N ARG A 247 3.92 -18.78 18.23
CA ARG A 247 3.04 -19.90 17.94
C ARG A 247 2.00 -19.45 16.92
N CYS A 248 1.78 -20.28 15.89
CA CYS A 248 0.84 -20.02 14.82
C CYS A 248 -0.39 -20.92 14.95
N PHE A 249 -1.55 -20.35 14.64
CA PHE A 249 -2.82 -21.06 14.57
C PHE A 249 -3.41 -20.84 13.18
N THR A 250 -3.79 -21.93 12.54
CA THR A 250 -4.47 -21.88 11.24
C THR A 250 -5.95 -21.53 11.43
N LEU A 251 -6.47 -20.61 10.63
CA LEU A 251 -7.89 -20.29 10.60
C LEU A 251 -8.63 -21.19 9.59
N PRO A 252 -9.98 -21.27 9.70
CA PRO A 252 -10.79 -21.88 8.65
C PRO A 252 -10.50 -21.27 7.27
N GLU A 253 -10.54 -22.06 6.20
CA GLU A 253 -10.09 -21.69 4.84
C GLU A 253 -10.70 -20.38 4.34
N GLN A 254 -11.98 -20.13 4.63
CA GLN A 254 -12.67 -18.90 4.26
C GLN A 254 -12.08 -17.61 4.87
N PHE A 255 -11.26 -17.72 5.93
CA PHE A 255 -10.61 -16.59 6.60
C PHE A 255 -9.10 -16.63 6.47
N SER A 256 -8.52 -17.79 6.18
CA SER A 256 -7.07 -17.97 6.10
C SER A 256 -6.49 -17.51 4.78
N ARG A 257 -7.24 -17.51 3.68
CA ARG A 257 -6.71 -17.09 2.37
C ARG A 257 -6.92 -15.61 2.14
N ILE A 258 -5.87 -14.95 1.71
CA ILE A 258 -5.89 -13.55 1.30
C ILE A 258 -5.15 -13.37 -0.02
N THR A 259 -5.60 -12.37 -0.75
CA THR A 259 -5.01 -12.03 -2.05
C THR A 259 -4.41 -10.65 -1.97
N THR A 260 -3.19 -10.49 -2.42
CA THR A 260 -2.60 -9.18 -2.69
C THR A 260 -2.66 -8.93 -4.19
N VAL A 261 -3.19 -7.78 -4.59
CA VAL A 261 -3.33 -7.37 -5.99
C VAL A 261 -2.54 -6.09 -6.22
N PHE A 262 -2.03 -5.90 -7.43
CA PHE A 262 -1.53 -4.60 -7.87
C PHE A 262 -2.68 -3.83 -8.50
N ILE A 263 -2.98 -2.66 -7.97
CA ILE A 263 -4.02 -1.77 -8.50
C ILE A 263 -3.40 -0.56 -9.17
N ARG A 264 -4.06 -0.08 -10.21
CA ARG A 264 -3.77 1.17 -10.90
C ARG A 264 -5.07 1.81 -11.39
N ARG A 265 -5.02 3.05 -11.79
CA ARG A 265 -6.19 3.65 -12.44
C ARG A 265 -6.42 3.06 -13.83
N ARG A 266 -7.69 2.86 -14.17
CA ARG A 266 -8.10 2.37 -15.49
C ARG A 266 -7.83 3.37 -16.61
N ASP A 267 -7.93 4.67 -16.33
CA ASP A 267 -7.74 5.75 -17.29
C ASP A 267 -6.28 6.24 -17.38
N SER A 268 -5.34 5.63 -16.63
CA SER A 268 -3.93 5.94 -16.74
C SER A 268 -3.35 5.43 -18.05
N LEU A 269 -2.65 6.31 -18.77
CA LEU A 269 -1.82 5.88 -19.90
C LEU A 269 -0.61 5.10 -19.35
N LEU A 270 -0.41 3.90 -19.88
CA LEU A 270 0.76 3.10 -19.52
C LEU A 270 1.99 3.64 -20.24
N GLY A 271 2.76 4.49 -19.55
CA GLY A 271 4.10 4.85 -20.01
C GLY A 271 5.06 3.68 -19.94
N ALA A 272 6.21 3.78 -20.65
CA ALA A 272 7.22 2.72 -20.70
C ALA A 272 7.64 2.21 -19.32
N THR A 273 7.81 3.11 -18.36
CA THR A 273 8.19 2.81 -16.97
C THR A 273 7.18 1.88 -16.28
N MET A 274 5.88 2.22 -16.37
CA MET A 274 4.82 1.40 -15.76
C MET A 274 4.63 0.09 -16.52
N GLN A 275 4.72 0.10 -17.86
CA GLN A 275 4.59 -1.12 -18.66
C GLN A 275 5.69 -2.13 -18.31
N LYS A 276 6.97 -1.73 -18.28
CA LYS A 276 8.08 -2.58 -17.89
C LYS A 276 7.98 -3.03 -16.43
N PHE A 277 7.40 -2.19 -15.55
CA PHE A 277 7.12 -2.60 -14.17
C PHE A 277 6.07 -3.72 -14.11
N LEU A 278 4.96 -3.61 -14.82
CA LEU A 278 3.92 -4.64 -14.90
C LEU A 278 4.45 -5.94 -15.53
N ASP A 279 5.29 -5.84 -16.55
CA ASP A 279 5.94 -6.99 -17.18
C ASP A 279 6.84 -7.73 -16.15
N ASN A 280 7.66 -6.99 -15.41
CA ASN A 280 8.52 -7.53 -14.34
C ASN A 280 7.69 -8.17 -13.21
N VAL A 281 6.62 -7.53 -12.77
CA VAL A 281 5.66 -8.08 -11.78
C VAL A 281 5.07 -9.40 -12.27
N SER A 282 4.63 -9.45 -13.52
CA SER A 282 4.02 -10.64 -14.14
C SER A 282 5.03 -11.80 -14.29
N GLU A 283 6.25 -11.49 -14.65
CA GLU A 283 7.33 -12.48 -14.77
C GLU A 283 7.73 -13.05 -13.41
N PHE A 284 7.91 -12.17 -12.43
CA PHE A 284 8.22 -12.55 -11.05
C PHE A 284 7.16 -13.49 -10.46
N HIS A 285 5.89 -13.23 -10.75
CA HIS A 285 4.81 -14.13 -10.34
C HIS A 285 4.90 -15.50 -11.00
N ARG A 286 5.09 -15.54 -12.31
CA ARG A 286 5.22 -16.81 -13.03
C ARG A 286 6.34 -17.67 -12.45
N MET A 287 7.48 -17.06 -12.15
CA MET A 287 8.63 -17.75 -11.55
C MET A 287 8.31 -18.29 -10.15
N ASN A 288 7.68 -17.49 -9.30
CA ASN A 288 7.31 -17.90 -7.94
C ASN A 288 6.24 -19.00 -7.93
N LYS A 289 5.26 -18.92 -8.83
CA LYS A 289 4.23 -19.96 -8.96
C LYS A 289 4.84 -21.30 -9.44
N ALA A 290 5.78 -21.26 -10.38
CA ALA A 290 6.50 -22.46 -10.84
C ALA A 290 7.36 -23.07 -9.72
N ALA A 291 8.04 -22.23 -8.93
CA ALA A 291 8.84 -22.67 -7.79
C ALA A 291 7.99 -23.32 -6.69
N ALA A 292 6.82 -22.75 -6.37
CA ALA A 292 5.88 -23.28 -5.37
C ALA A 292 5.33 -24.66 -5.80
N VAL A 293 4.96 -24.84 -7.07
CA VAL A 293 4.51 -26.14 -7.61
C VAL A 293 5.62 -27.18 -7.52
N SER A 294 6.86 -26.80 -7.82
CA SER A 294 8.04 -27.69 -7.75
C SER A 294 8.36 -28.13 -6.31
N GLN A 295 8.23 -27.24 -5.33
CA GLN A 295 8.42 -27.58 -3.90
C GLN A 295 7.32 -28.49 -3.38
N GLY A 296 6.04 -28.20 -3.67
CA GLY A 296 4.92 -29.06 -3.26
C GLY A 296 5.02 -30.48 -3.83
N THR A 297 5.50 -30.64 -5.08
CA THR A 297 5.73 -31.95 -5.68
C THR A 297 6.88 -32.71 -4.98
N LYS A 298 7.91 -32.01 -4.53
CA LYS A 298 9.04 -32.60 -3.83
C LYS A 298 8.68 -33.05 -2.43
N GLU A 299 7.90 -32.27 -1.70
CA GLU A 299 7.40 -32.63 -0.35
C GLU A 299 6.45 -33.82 -0.39
N LEU A 300 5.60 -33.93 -1.43
CA LEU A 300 4.75 -35.11 -1.65
C LEU A 300 5.57 -36.37 -1.90
N LEU A 301 6.57 -36.30 -2.75
CA LEU A 301 7.47 -37.43 -3.06
C LEU A 301 8.31 -37.85 -1.84
N ASP A 302 8.76 -36.91 -1.02
CA ASP A 302 9.50 -37.20 0.21
C ASP A 302 8.59 -37.80 1.29
N SER A 303 7.34 -37.38 1.40
CA SER A 303 6.35 -37.97 2.31
C SER A 303 5.96 -39.38 1.93
N GLU A 304 5.82 -39.67 0.62
CA GLU A 304 5.57 -41.05 0.12
C GLU A 304 6.77 -41.99 0.36
N ARG A 305 7.99 -41.50 0.27
CA ARG A 305 9.21 -42.30 0.58
C ARG A 305 9.32 -42.60 2.09
N LEU A 306 8.91 -41.68 2.98
CA LEU A 306 8.92 -41.91 4.43
C LEU A 306 7.79 -42.84 4.89
N SER A 307 6.69 -42.98 4.14
CA SER A 307 5.59 -43.90 4.44
C SER A 307 5.78 -45.31 3.88
N ALA A 308 6.77 -45.52 3.00
CA ALA A 308 7.05 -46.79 2.35
C ALA A 308 8.28 -47.54 2.92
N GLY A 309 8.94 -47.01 3.95
CA GLY A 309 10.04 -47.60 4.69
C GLY A 309 9.70 -47.83 6.14
#